data_a9441bf00fa0b1382f3ce244c47d342f
#
_entry.id   a9441bf00fa0b1382f3ce244c47d342f
#
_cell.length_a   1.000
_cell.length_b   1.000
_cell.length_c   1.000
_cell.angle_alpha   90.00
_cell.angle_beta   90.00
_cell.angle_gamma   90.00
#
_symmetry.space_group_name_H-M   'P 1'
#
loop_
_entity.id
_entity.type
_entity.pdbx_description
1 polymer ?
#
loop_
_entity_poly.entity_id
_entity_poly.type
_entity_poly.pdbx_seq_one_letter_code
_entity_poly.pdbx_strand_id
1 'polypeptide(L)'
;MADKNEDAEQVTKAANALGLREIDLFRLAYRRWFSQDVEDEQLEKVFAAYMFNEAVPPWVRHCAREVVNREGMGMLDPSKFGAENFVHQSKVPKVGKTFLLIAGVLMLIAYISLITTKHGFDDANCPGRYANKFVEQWVYMIKGKLPPACEAEPTEPAQQ
;
A
#
# COMPACT_ATOMS: atom_id res chain seq x y z
N MET A 1 -29.74 -0.70 -33.89
CA MET A 1 -29.40 -1.34 -32.58
C MET A 1 -27.97 -0.92 -32.29
N ALA A 2 -27.74 -0.04 -31.28
CA ALA A 2 -26.38 0.26 -30.85
C ALA A 2 -25.74 -1.04 -30.39
N ASP A 3 -24.51 -1.26 -30.83
CA ASP A 3 -23.80 -2.48 -30.47
C ASP A 3 -23.56 -2.45 -28.96
N LYS A 4 -23.90 -3.53 -28.25
CA LYS A 4 -23.75 -3.61 -26.77
C LYS A 4 -22.30 -3.36 -26.37
N ASN A 5 -21.37 -3.79 -27.18
CA ASN A 5 -19.94 -3.61 -26.98
C ASN A 5 -19.52 -2.13 -27.05
N GLU A 6 -20.15 -1.34 -27.94
CA GLU A 6 -19.89 0.11 -28.06
C GLU A 6 -20.32 0.88 -26.80
N ASP A 7 -21.49 0.52 -26.24
CA ASP A 7 -21.98 1.16 -25.02
C ASP A 7 -21.06 0.84 -23.81
N ALA A 8 -20.57 -0.38 -23.70
CA ALA A 8 -19.63 -0.77 -22.64
C ALA A 8 -18.28 -0.03 -22.79
N GLU A 9 -17.77 0.09 -23.99
CA GLU A 9 -16.55 0.85 -24.27
C GLU A 9 -16.71 2.34 -23.91
N GLN A 10 -17.86 2.93 -24.18
CA GLN A 10 -18.16 4.32 -23.80
C GLN A 10 -18.20 4.49 -22.28
N VAL A 11 -18.72 3.50 -21.53
CA VAL A 11 -18.71 3.51 -20.07
C VAL A 11 -17.27 3.51 -19.54
N THR A 12 -16.43 2.63 -20.05
CA THR A 12 -15.00 2.56 -19.66
C THR A 12 -14.26 3.85 -19.99
N LYS A 13 -14.48 4.43 -21.19
CA LYS A 13 -13.88 5.71 -21.58
C LYS A 13 -14.33 6.84 -20.65
N ALA A 14 -15.62 6.94 -20.37
CA ALA A 14 -16.17 7.96 -19.48
C ALA A 14 -15.64 7.84 -18.04
N ALA A 15 -15.52 6.62 -17.51
CA ALA A 15 -14.97 6.37 -16.20
C ALA A 15 -13.50 6.83 -16.13
N ASN A 16 -12.70 6.48 -17.13
CA ASN A 16 -11.30 6.90 -17.23
C ASN A 16 -11.16 8.42 -17.35
N ALA A 17 -11.99 9.09 -18.17
CA ALA A 17 -11.97 10.53 -18.35
C ALA A 17 -12.29 11.30 -17.07
N LEU A 18 -13.15 10.75 -16.21
CA LEU A 18 -13.49 11.33 -14.91
C LEU A 18 -12.54 10.86 -13.77
N GLY A 19 -11.64 9.92 -14.04
CA GLY A 19 -10.78 9.31 -13.02
C GLY A 19 -11.53 8.46 -11.99
N LEU A 20 -12.66 7.88 -12.40
CA LEU A 20 -13.54 7.05 -11.55
C LEU A 20 -13.42 5.56 -11.88
N ARG A 21 -13.82 4.71 -10.94
CA ARG A 21 -14.11 3.31 -11.25
C ARG A 21 -15.46 3.23 -11.96
N GLU A 22 -15.68 2.23 -12.77
CA GLU A 22 -16.96 2.05 -13.49
C GLU A 22 -18.17 2.00 -12.55
N ILE A 23 -18.05 1.31 -11.40
CA ILE A 23 -19.11 1.27 -10.39
C ILE A 23 -19.41 2.66 -9.80
N ASP A 24 -18.41 3.51 -9.64
CA ASP A 24 -18.59 4.87 -9.14
C ASP A 24 -19.23 5.77 -10.21
N LEU A 25 -18.94 5.52 -11.50
CA LEU A 25 -19.65 6.15 -12.62
C LEU A 25 -21.14 5.76 -12.63
N PHE A 26 -21.47 4.49 -12.35
CA PHE A 26 -22.86 4.06 -12.22
C PHE A 26 -23.56 4.82 -11.10
N ARG A 27 -22.94 4.93 -9.93
CA ARG A 27 -23.48 5.68 -8.79
C ARG A 27 -23.69 7.16 -9.12
N LEU A 28 -22.71 7.79 -9.76
CA LEU A 28 -22.77 9.16 -10.23
C LEU A 28 -23.90 9.37 -11.24
N ALA A 29 -24.01 8.49 -12.23
CA ALA A 29 -25.04 8.56 -13.27
C ALA A 29 -26.45 8.38 -12.69
N TYR A 30 -26.63 7.49 -11.72
CA TYR A 30 -27.90 7.30 -11.01
C TYR A 30 -28.29 8.56 -10.24
N ARG A 31 -27.37 9.14 -9.46
CA ARG A 31 -27.62 10.38 -8.72
C ARG A 31 -28.01 11.53 -9.65
N ARG A 32 -27.37 11.66 -10.79
CA ARG A 32 -27.68 12.72 -11.78
C ARG A 32 -29.05 12.52 -12.43
N TRP A 33 -29.46 11.27 -12.66
CA TRP A 33 -30.71 10.96 -13.34
C TRP A 33 -31.92 11.05 -12.41
N PHE A 34 -31.78 10.52 -11.20
CA PHE A 34 -32.88 10.40 -10.23
C PHE A 34 -32.83 11.43 -9.09
N SER A 35 -31.74 12.23 -9.00
CA SER A 35 -31.50 13.19 -7.92
C SER A 35 -31.50 12.59 -6.52
N GLN A 36 -31.20 11.30 -6.42
CA GLN A 36 -31.11 10.54 -5.16
C GLN A 36 -30.00 9.51 -5.24
N ASP A 37 -29.52 9.07 -4.09
CA ASP A 37 -28.51 8.02 -4.01
C ASP A 37 -29.12 6.65 -4.28
N VAL A 38 -28.39 5.82 -5.00
CA VAL A 38 -28.77 4.42 -5.25
C VAL A 38 -28.46 3.56 -4.02
N GLU A 39 -29.35 2.65 -3.71
CA GLU A 39 -29.12 1.61 -2.69
C GLU A 39 -28.06 0.63 -3.19
N ASP A 40 -27.13 0.24 -2.31
CA ASP A 40 -25.99 -0.60 -2.69
C ASP A 40 -26.44 -1.93 -3.31
N GLU A 41 -27.49 -2.55 -2.80
CA GLU A 41 -28.04 -3.80 -3.34
C GLU A 41 -28.58 -3.63 -4.78
N GLN A 42 -29.24 -2.51 -5.07
CA GLN A 42 -29.71 -2.21 -6.44
C GLN A 42 -28.54 -1.95 -7.38
N LEU A 43 -27.55 -1.20 -6.91
CA LEU A 43 -26.35 -0.91 -7.69
C LEU A 43 -25.60 -2.20 -8.05
N GLU A 44 -25.40 -3.08 -7.08
CA GLU A 44 -24.72 -4.36 -7.31
C GLU A 44 -25.45 -5.23 -8.34
N LYS A 45 -26.76 -5.32 -8.29
CA LYS A 45 -27.56 -6.09 -9.28
C LYS A 45 -27.38 -5.53 -10.69
N VAL A 46 -27.47 -4.21 -10.82
CA VAL A 46 -27.35 -3.53 -12.13
C VAL A 46 -25.90 -3.63 -12.65
N PHE A 47 -24.93 -3.47 -11.77
CA PHE A 47 -23.52 -3.55 -12.13
C PHE A 47 -23.11 -4.99 -12.48
N ALA A 48 -23.64 -5.99 -11.79
CA ALA A 48 -23.46 -7.39 -12.16
C ALA A 48 -24.02 -7.70 -13.56
N ALA A 49 -25.22 -7.18 -13.88
CA ALA A 49 -25.79 -7.33 -15.22
C ALA A 49 -24.92 -6.66 -16.30
N TYR A 50 -24.29 -5.54 -16.01
CA TYR A 50 -23.31 -4.91 -16.88
C TYR A 50 -22.05 -5.79 -17.06
N MET A 51 -21.46 -6.26 -15.98
CA MET A 51 -20.22 -7.04 -16.00
C MET A 51 -20.36 -8.39 -16.72
N PHE A 52 -21.53 -9.07 -16.59
CA PHE A 52 -21.73 -10.40 -17.15
C PHE A 52 -22.45 -10.40 -18.50
N ASN A 53 -23.28 -9.40 -18.76
CA ASN A 53 -24.15 -9.38 -19.94
C ASN A 53 -23.93 -8.14 -20.83
N GLU A 54 -22.96 -7.28 -20.48
CA GLU A 54 -22.73 -5.99 -21.16
C GLU A 54 -24.00 -5.10 -21.24
N ALA A 55 -24.91 -5.29 -20.27
CA ALA A 55 -26.18 -4.58 -20.26
C ALA A 55 -26.00 -3.21 -19.61
N VAL A 56 -25.82 -2.17 -20.43
CA VAL A 56 -25.67 -0.80 -19.95
C VAL A 56 -27.05 -0.17 -19.79
N PRO A 57 -27.43 0.27 -18.57
CA PRO A 57 -28.70 0.98 -18.36
C PRO A 57 -28.77 2.30 -19.12
N PRO A 58 -29.97 2.74 -19.53
CA PRO A 58 -30.14 3.97 -20.31
C PRO A 58 -29.55 5.22 -19.65
N TRP A 59 -29.67 5.33 -18.33
CA TRP A 59 -29.14 6.44 -17.56
C TRP A 59 -27.61 6.47 -17.48
N VAL A 60 -26.96 5.30 -17.42
CA VAL A 60 -25.48 5.19 -17.50
C VAL A 60 -25.01 5.55 -18.90
N ARG A 61 -25.66 4.98 -19.92
CA ARG A 61 -25.36 5.26 -21.34
C ARG A 61 -25.42 6.75 -21.65
N HIS A 62 -26.47 7.42 -21.18
CA HIS A 62 -26.63 8.86 -21.39
C HIS A 62 -25.50 9.64 -20.71
N CYS A 63 -25.19 9.33 -19.46
CA CYS A 63 -24.10 9.96 -18.73
C CYS A 63 -22.73 9.71 -19.39
N ALA A 64 -22.45 8.47 -19.81
CA ALA A 64 -21.19 8.12 -20.46
C ALA A 64 -21.00 8.89 -21.78
N ARG A 65 -22.04 8.96 -22.63
CA ARG A 65 -22.01 9.73 -23.88
C ARG A 65 -21.79 11.21 -23.64
N GLU A 66 -22.44 11.78 -22.63
CA GLU A 66 -22.25 13.20 -22.29
C GLU A 66 -20.79 13.47 -21.87
N VAL A 67 -20.19 12.61 -21.05
CA VAL A 67 -18.81 12.74 -20.60
C VAL A 67 -17.85 12.64 -21.79
N VAL A 68 -17.97 11.59 -22.61
CA VAL A 68 -17.10 11.37 -23.76
C VAL A 68 -17.21 12.52 -24.78
N ASN A 69 -18.44 13.04 -25.04
CA ASN A 69 -18.62 14.19 -25.92
C ASN A 69 -17.92 15.45 -25.38
N ARG A 70 -18.04 15.71 -24.08
CA ARG A 70 -17.37 16.87 -23.45
C ARG A 70 -15.86 16.73 -23.40
N GLU A 71 -15.37 15.52 -23.19
CA GLU A 71 -13.95 15.24 -23.28
C GLU A 71 -13.43 15.50 -24.70
N GLY A 72 -14.12 15.00 -25.72
CA GLY A 72 -13.76 15.24 -27.13
C GLY A 72 -13.77 16.72 -27.55
N MET A 73 -14.55 17.54 -26.87
CA MET A 73 -14.57 19.01 -27.07
C MET A 73 -13.53 19.75 -26.21
N GLY A 74 -12.78 19.03 -25.31
CA GLY A 74 -11.88 19.67 -24.35
C GLY A 74 -12.57 20.48 -23.25
N MET A 75 -13.89 20.30 -23.05
CA MET A 75 -14.70 21.02 -22.08
C MET A 75 -15.11 20.17 -20.87
N LEU A 76 -14.44 19.03 -20.65
CA LEU A 76 -14.73 18.17 -19.52
C LEU A 76 -14.16 18.78 -18.23
N ASP A 77 -15.05 19.08 -17.29
CA ASP A 77 -14.71 19.53 -15.95
C ASP A 77 -15.27 18.50 -14.96
N PRO A 78 -14.43 17.63 -14.36
CA PRO A 78 -14.88 16.58 -13.45
C PRO A 78 -15.62 17.10 -12.23
N SER A 79 -15.30 18.33 -11.77
CA SER A 79 -15.96 18.92 -10.59
C SER A 79 -17.42 19.29 -10.89
N LYS A 80 -17.73 19.75 -12.11
CA LYS A 80 -19.10 20.03 -12.53
C LYS A 80 -19.97 18.77 -12.66
N PHE A 81 -19.34 17.63 -12.85
CA PHE A 81 -20.03 16.33 -12.81
C PHE A 81 -20.27 15.83 -11.38
N GLY A 82 -19.64 16.44 -10.36
CA GLY A 82 -19.68 15.95 -8.99
C GLY A 82 -18.83 14.68 -8.80
N ALA A 83 -17.88 14.44 -9.72
CA ALA A 83 -17.00 13.29 -9.69
C ALA A 83 -16.10 13.27 -8.45
N GLU A 84 -15.76 14.44 -7.90
CA GLU A 84 -14.91 14.58 -6.71
C GLU A 84 -15.44 13.81 -5.49
N ASN A 85 -16.76 13.68 -5.36
CA ASN A 85 -17.39 12.95 -4.27
C ASN A 85 -17.20 11.43 -4.40
N PHE A 86 -16.86 10.94 -5.59
CA PHE A 86 -16.70 9.54 -5.94
C PHE A 86 -15.27 9.17 -6.29
N VAL A 87 -14.38 10.15 -6.46
CA VAL A 87 -12.96 9.88 -6.59
C VAL A 87 -12.55 9.14 -5.32
N HIS A 88 -12.42 7.85 -5.46
CA HIS A 88 -11.80 7.05 -4.43
C HIS A 88 -10.35 7.54 -4.36
N GLN A 89 -10.13 8.57 -3.55
CA GLN A 89 -8.79 8.81 -3.07
C GLN A 89 -8.38 7.47 -2.45
N SER A 90 -7.71 6.65 -3.25
CA SER A 90 -6.91 5.59 -2.70
C SER A 90 -5.93 6.35 -1.80
N LYS A 91 -6.32 6.57 -0.56
CA LYS A 91 -5.39 6.87 0.50
C LYS A 91 -4.48 5.67 0.45
N VAL A 92 -3.45 5.77 -0.39
CA VAL A 92 -2.31 4.85 -0.31
C VAL A 92 -2.01 4.87 1.18
N PRO A 93 -2.30 3.79 1.88
CA PRO A 93 -2.21 3.82 3.33
C PRO A 93 -0.81 4.31 3.62
N LYS A 94 -0.67 5.26 4.54
CA LYS A 94 0.64 5.81 4.97
C LYS A 94 1.59 4.69 5.47
N VAL A 95 1.14 3.46 5.42
CA VAL A 95 1.84 2.18 5.67
C VAL A 95 3.18 2.13 4.94
N GLY A 96 3.30 2.63 3.70
CA GLY A 96 4.57 2.66 2.99
C GLY A 96 5.61 3.58 3.66
N LYS A 97 5.20 4.77 4.13
CA LYS A 97 6.11 5.68 4.85
C LYS A 97 6.45 5.13 6.23
N THR A 98 5.48 4.55 6.94
CA THR A 98 5.69 3.94 8.25
C THR A 98 6.58 2.70 8.14
N PHE A 99 6.38 1.88 7.10
CA PHE A 99 7.22 0.71 6.85
C PHE A 99 8.67 1.11 6.53
N LEU A 100 8.88 2.15 5.71
CA LEU A 100 10.21 2.71 5.41
C LEU A 100 10.90 3.25 6.67
N LEU A 101 10.16 3.92 7.56
CA LEU A 101 10.71 4.41 8.83
C LEU A 101 11.11 3.25 9.74
N ILE A 102 10.26 2.24 9.89
CA ILE A 102 10.57 1.05 10.72
C ILE A 102 11.78 0.30 10.15
N ALA A 103 11.82 0.07 8.83
CA ALA A 103 12.97 -0.57 8.18
C ALA A 103 14.25 0.25 8.37
N GLY A 104 14.20 1.57 8.26
CA GLY A 104 15.32 2.47 8.51
C GLY A 104 15.84 2.41 9.94
N VAL A 105 14.93 2.39 10.92
CA VAL A 105 15.29 2.27 12.35
C VAL A 105 15.94 0.90 12.64
N LEU A 106 15.40 -0.17 12.08
CA LEU A 106 15.99 -1.53 12.24
C LEU A 106 17.38 -1.62 11.61
N MET A 107 17.58 -1.05 10.43
CA MET A 107 18.90 -0.96 9.79
C MET A 107 19.89 -0.17 10.63
N LEU A 108 19.46 0.94 11.22
CA LEU A 108 20.30 1.78 12.08
C LEU A 108 20.71 1.04 13.36
N ILE A 109 19.79 0.31 13.99
CA ILE A 109 20.08 -0.53 15.16
C ILE A 109 21.07 -1.65 14.80
N ALA A 110 20.88 -2.32 13.66
CA ALA A 110 21.79 -3.33 13.18
C ALA A 110 23.18 -2.77 12.89
N TYR A 111 23.26 -1.56 12.30
CA TYR A 111 24.53 -0.88 12.01
C TYR A 111 25.28 -0.49 13.31
N ILE A 112 24.56 0.07 14.29
CA ILE A 112 25.16 0.38 15.62
C ILE A 112 25.64 -0.89 16.29
N SER A 113 24.88 -1.99 16.23
CA SER A 113 25.29 -3.28 16.79
C SER A 113 26.56 -3.82 16.13
N LEU A 114 26.73 -3.65 14.82
CA LEU A 114 27.92 -4.04 14.09
C LEU A 114 29.16 -3.20 14.46
N ILE A 115 28.99 -1.88 14.67
CA ILE A 115 30.10 -1.00 15.09
C ILE A 115 30.52 -1.34 16.51
N THR A 116 29.58 -1.49 17.43
CA THR A 116 29.90 -1.82 18.83
C THR A 116 30.55 -3.20 18.95
N THR A 117 30.19 -4.17 18.12
CA THR A 117 30.87 -5.45 18.09
C THR A 117 32.28 -5.35 17.49
N LYS A 118 32.51 -4.52 16.47
CA LYS A 118 33.86 -4.32 15.92
C LYS A 118 34.81 -3.63 16.92
N HIS A 119 34.37 -2.55 17.56
CA HIS A 119 35.18 -1.86 18.55
C HIS A 119 35.40 -2.67 19.85
N GLY A 120 34.48 -3.58 20.21
CA GLY A 120 34.66 -4.46 21.35
C GLY A 120 35.56 -5.67 21.07
N PHE A 121 35.90 -5.97 19.80
CA PHE A 121 36.80 -7.07 19.43
C PHE A 121 38.27 -6.67 19.27
N ASP A 122 38.56 -5.36 19.13
CA ASP A 122 39.92 -4.86 18.97
C ASP A 122 40.67 -4.67 20.31
N ASP A 123 39.94 -4.54 21.43
CA ASP A 123 40.55 -4.53 22.74
C ASP A 123 40.78 -5.97 23.20
N ALA A 124 42.04 -6.38 23.21
CA ALA A 124 42.58 -7.74 23.40
C ALA A 124 42.28 -8.42 24.74
N ASN A 125 41.27 -7.99 25.48
CA ASN A 125 40.89 -8.56 26.75
C ASN A 125 39.44 -9.01 26.76
N CYS A 126 39.28 -10.32 26.61
CA CYS A 126 38.06 -11.09 26.88
C CYS A 126 36.73 -10.47 26.45
N PRO A 127 36.21 -10.75 25.25
CA PRO A 127 34.92 -10.27 24.78
C PRO A 127 33.71 -10.75 25.63
N GLY A 128 33.90 -11.76 26.47
CA GLY A 128 32.83 -12.31 27.33
C GLY A 128 32.42 -11.43 28.52
N ARG A 129 33.17 -10.38 28.86
CA ARG A 129 32.90 -9.59 30.08
C ARG A 129 31.86 -8.49 29.89
N TYR A 130 31.63 -8.10 28.63
CA TYR A 130 30.71 -6.98 28.28
C TYR A 130 29.54 -7.39 27.38
N ALA A 131 29.53 -8.63 26.88
CA ALA A 131 28.43 -9.12 26.09
C ALA A 131 27.24 -9.45 26.98
N ASN A 132 26.19 -8.65 26.90
CA ASN A 132 24.89 -8.99 27.48
C ASN A 132 24.51 -10.39 26.94
N LYS A 133 23.97 -11.29 27.77
CA LYS A 133 23.55 -12.67 27.38
C LYS A 133 22.74 -12.70 26.06
N PHE A 134 22.09 -11.62 25.75
CA PHE A 134 21.34 -11.43 24.50
C PHE A 134 22.24 -11.36 23.25
N VAL A 135 23.39 -10.69 23.32
CA VAL A 135 24.35 -10.58 22.22
C VAL A 135 25.08 -11.93 22.01
N GLU A 136 25.38 -12.63 23.08
CA GLU A 136 26.01 -13.96 23.05
C GLU A 136 25.11 -14.97 22.32
N GLN A 137 23.81 -14.95 22.58
CA GLN A 137 22.83 -15.83 21.91
C GLN A 137 22.67 -15.51 20.42
N TRP A 138 22.76 -14.24 20.02
CA TRP A 138 22.74 -13.83 18.62
C TRP A 138 24.02 -14.19 17.85
N VAL A 139 25.19 -14.04 18.49
CA VAL A 139 26.48 -14.44 17.90
C VAL A 139 26.55 -15.97 17.72
N TYR A 140 26.00 -16.73 18.67
CA TYR A 140 25.88 -18.18 18.55
C TYR A 140 24.99 -18.59 17.37
N MET A 141 23.83 -17.92 17.19
CA MET A 141 22.91 -18.20 16.07
C MET A 141 23.54 -17.91 14.70
N ILE A 142 24.35 -16.85 14.60
CA ILE A 142 24.92 -16.42 13.30
C ILE A 142 26.22 -17.19 12.97
N LYS A 143 27.05 -17.50 13.94
CA LYS A 143 28.38 -18.11 13.73
C LYS A 143 28.45 -19.60 14.06
N GLY A 144 27.45 -20.17 14.70
CA GLY A 144 27.42 -21.58 15.07
C GLY A 144 28.48 -22.01 16.09
N LYS A 145 29.23 -21.05 16.63
CA LYS A 145 30.27 -21.30 17.66
C LYS A 145 30.18 -20.28 18.77
N LEU A 146 30.27 -20.75 20.02
CA LEU A 146 30.43 -19.86 21.17
C LEU A 146 31.81 -19.19 21.09
N PRO A 147 31.90 -17.87 21.42
CA PRO A 147 33.19 -17.25 21.60
C PRO A 147 33.97 -18.03 22.67
N PRO A 148 35.29 -18.20 22.50
CA PRO A 148 36.10 -18.92 23.47
C PRO A 148 35.90 -18.25 24.84
N ALA A 149 35.49 -19.05 25.82
CA ALA A 149 35.45 -18.58 27.20
C ALA A 149 36.86 -18.14 27.56
N CYS A 150 36.97 -16.90 28.07
CA CYS A 150 38.26 -16.43 28.57
C CYS A 150 38.65 -17.38 29.71
N GLU A 151 39.70 -18.13 29.51
CA GLU A 151 40.30 -18.89 30.60
C GLU A 151 40.67 -17.88 31.69
N ALA A 152 40.17 -18.15 32.90
CA ALA A 152 40.51 -17.34 34.05
C ALA A 152 42.04 -17.36 34.20
N GLU A 153 42.64 -16.16 34.13
CA GLU A 153 44.08 -15.99 34.37
C GLU A 153 44.45 -16.68 35.72
N PRO A 154 45.40 -17.58 35.72
CA PRO A 154 45.76 -18.25 36.98
C PRO A 154 46.19 -17.18 37.98
N THR A 155 45.44 -17.07 39.06
CA THR A 155 45.78 -16.20 40.19
C THR A 155 47.19 -16.54 40.65
N GLU A 156 48.11 -15.62 40.34
CA GLU A 156 49.49 -15.66 40.83
C GLU A 156 49.44 -15.76 42.37
N PRO A 157 50.12 -16.78 42.97
CA PRO A 157 50.11 -16.91 44.42
C PRO A 157 50.81 -15.70 45.04
N ALA A 158 50.12 -15.03 45.95
CA ALA A 158 50.69 -13.95 46.75
C ALA A 158 52.00 -14.43 47.41
N GLN A 159 53.11 -13.84 46.97
CA GLN A 159 54.39 -14.03 47.68
C GLN A 159 54.28 -13.37 49.05
N GLN A 160 54.42 -14.22 50.09
CA GLN A 160 54.62 -13.78 51.47
C GLN A 160 56.09 -13.37 51.66
#